data_997f7955e4f0fae9b2d51198e807e0c3
#
_entry.id   997f7955e4f0fae9b2d51198e807e0c3
#
_cell.length_a   1.000
_cell.length_b   1.000
_cell.length_c   1.000
_cell.angle_alpha   90.00
_cell.angle_beta   90.00
_cell.angle_gamma   90.00
#
_symmetry.space_group_name_H-M   'P 1'
#
loop_
_entity.id
_entity.type
_entity.pdbx_description
1 polymer ?
#
loop_
_entity_poly.entity_id
_entity_poly.type
_entity_poly.pdbx_seq_one_letter_code
_entity_poly.pdbx_strand_id
1 'polypeptide(L)'
;KIPEVEEYTRAELLAMEKETAGLYLSGHPMDEYRAAVRRAGIVPIGAILTDSASESEKKTYPDGAVVTVAGVVQSSRTRTTKSNTLMSYINLEDDTGAMELIAFQRALDTGSIYIKDNAPIIVRGRISMRDEKEPQLMADSIRPITDLGKLKPEPPRTNADSKLWVKLPGEDDPRLARIELILTMFPGQQQMIIYLECEKRRIGARCLIHPSLIAELKELCGDANVFLEAN
;
A
#
# COMPACT_ATOMS: atom_id res chain seq x y z
N LYS A 1 -47.08 -13.56 -22.98
CA LYS A 1 -46.32 -12.30 -22.87
C LYS A 1 -45.04 -12.62 -22.12
N ILE A 2 -43.93 -12.46 -22.78
CA ILE A 2 -42.60 -12.54 -22.14
C ILE A 2 -42.50 -11.25 -21.31
N PRO A 3 -42.18 -11.32 -19.99
CA PRO A 3 -41.96 -10.12 -19.19
C PRO A 3 -40.75 -9.35 -19.74
N GLU A 4 -40.89 -8.04 -19.93
CA GLU A 4 -39.75 -7.16 -20.17
C GLU A 4 -38.92 -7.13 -18.86
N VAL A 5 -37.78 -7.79 -18.88
CA VAL A 5 -36.78 -7.75 -17.79
C VAL A 5 -35.68 -6.79 -18.22
N GLU A 6 -35.31 -5.88 -17.36
CA GLU A 6 -34.14 -5.03 -17.61
C GLU A 6 -32.90 -5.88 -17.84
N GLU A 7 -32.14 -5.58 -18.89
CA GLU A 7 -30.85 -6.25 -19.14
C GLU A 7 -29.83 -5.89 -18.06
N TYR A 8 -29.02 -6.85 -17.69
CA TYR A 8 -27.92 -6.62 -16.74
C TYR A 8 -26.96 -5.56 -17.26
N THR A 9 -26.49 -4.70 -16.38
CA THR A 9 -25.42 -3.76 -16.71
C THR A 9 -24.13 -4.53 -17.03
N ARG A 10 -23.22 -3.91 -17.81
CA ARG A 10 -21.92 -4.53 -18.13
C ARG A 10 -21.14 -4.92 -16.86
N ALA A 11 -21.20 -4.11 -15.81
CA ALA A 11 -20.55 -4.40 -14.55
C ALA A 11 -21.12 -5.66 -13.86
N GLU A 12 -22.43 -5.83 -13.88
CA GLU A 12 -23.11 -7.03 -13.34
C GLU A 12 -22.76 -8.28 -14.14
N LEU A 13 -22.74 -8.18 -15.48
CA LEU A 13 -22.34 -9.30 -16.35
C LEU A 13 -20.90 -9.73 -16.07
N LEU A 14 -19.96 -8.80 -15.97
CA LEU A 14 -18.55 -9.10 -15.64
C LEU A 14 -18.41 -9.72 -14.24
N ALA A 15 -19.19 -9.25 -13.26
CA ALA A 15 -19.20 -9.83 -11.92
C ALA A 15 -19.69 -11.29 -11.94
N MET A 16 -20.77 -11.58 -12.69
CA MET A 16 -21.30 -12.94 -12.87
C MET A 16 -20.32 -13.85 -13.62
N GLU A 17 -19.62 -13.34 -14.63
CA GLU A 17 -18.59 -14.10 -15.33
C GLU A 17 -17.45 -14.50 -14.37
N LYS A 18 -16.98 -13.55 -13.56
CA LYS A 18 -15.94 -13.79 -12.56
C LYS A 18 -16.37 -14.80 -11.51
N GLU A 19 -17.63 -14.71 -11.03
CA GLU A 19 -18.19 -15.64 -10.05
C GLU A 19 -18.34 -17.06 -10.61
N THR A 20 -18.76 -17.18 -11.87
CA THR A 20 -19.06 -18.48 -12.49
C THR A 20 -17.82 -19.14 -13.09
N ALA A 21 -16.99 -18.39 -13.81
CA ALA A 21 -15.85 -18.88 -14.57
C ALA A 21 -14.50 -18.66 -13.86
N GLY A 22 -14.47 -17.86 -12.78
CA GLY A 22 -13.25 -17.42 -12.12
C GLY A 22 -12.43 -16.38 -12.90
N LEU A 23 -12.88 -16.00 -14.09
CA LEU A 23 -12.20 -15.09 -15.02
C LEU A 23 -13.19 -14.11 -15.63
N TYR A 24 -12.71 -12.94 -16.05
CA TYR A 24 -13.44 -12.03 -16.90
C TYR A 24 -13.27 -12.47 -18.36
N LEU A 25 -14.37 -12.85 -19.04
CA LEU A 25 -14.35 -13.37 -20.42
C LEU A 25 -14.68 -12.29 -21.45
N SER A 26 -15.63 -11.39 -21.13
CA SER A 26 -16.12 -10.36 -22.04
C SER A 26 -15.36 -9.04 -21.97
N GLY A 27 -14.33 -8.93 -21.10
CA GLY A 27 -13.51 -7.74 -20.88
C GLY A 27 -13.21 -7.54 -19.40
N HIS A 28 -12.38 -6.55 -19.08
CA HIS A 28 -12.01 -6.24 -17.70
C HIS A 28 -12.81 -5.03 -17.19
N PRO A 29 -13.24 -4.98 -15.90
CA PRO A 29 -13.95 -3.81 -15.36
C PRO A 29 -13.18 -2.49 -15.49
N MET A 30 -11.85 -2.56 -15.60
CA MET A 30 -10.99 -1.37 -15.81
C MET A 30 -10.94 -0.89 -17.26
N ASP A 31 -11.54 -1.59 -18.25
CA ASP A 31 -11.46 -1.22 -19.65
C ASP A 31 -12.02 0.17 -19.94
N GLU A 32 -13.13 0.52 -19.32
CA GLU A 32 -13.76 1.85 -19.49
C GLU A 32 -12.91 3.00 -18.89
N TYR A 33 -12.05 2.69 -17.91
CA TYR A 33 -11.19 3.66 -17.26
C TYR A 33 -9.78 3.75 -17.86
N ARG A 34 -9.40 2.82 -18.76
CA ARG A 34 -8.05 2.66 -19.31
C ARG A 34 -7.45 3.96 -19.86
N ALA A 35 -8.22 4.71 -20.65
CA ALA A 35 -7.77 5.97 -21.22
C ALA A 35 -7.56 7.06 -20.16
N ALA A 36 -8.41 7.10 -19.14
CA ALA A 36 -8.33 8.05 -18.04
C ALA A 36 -7.17 7.71 -17.08
N VAL A 37 -6.97 6.44 -16.79
CA VAL A 37 -5.87 5.90 -15.98
C VAL A 37 -4.52 6.27 -16.60
N ARG A 38 -4.35 6.07 -17.92
CA ARG A 38 -3.12 6.46 -18.65
C ARG A 38 -2.86 7.97 -18.60
N ARG A 39 -3.91 8.79 -18.82
CA ARG A 39 -3.78 10.25 -18.75
C ARG A 39 -3.43 10.75 -17.37
N ALA A 40 -3.91 10.10 -16.32
CA ALA A 40 -3.59 10.42 -14.93
C ALA A 40 -2.18 9.98 -14.51
N GLY A 41 -1.43 9.28 -15.37
CA GLY A 41 -0.08 8.79 -15.05
C GLY A 41 -0.06 7.70 -13.97
N ILE A 42 -1.15 6.94 -13.88
CA ILE A 42 -1.28 5.82 -12.93
C ILE A 42 -0.41 4.66 -13.42
N VAL A 43 0.32 4.06 -12.48
CA VAL A 43 1.26 2.97 -12.77
C VAL A 43 0.49 1.65 -12.90
N PRO A 44 0.66 0.89 -14.00
CA PRO A 44 0.11 -0.45 -14.12
C PRO A 44 0.72 -1.40 -13.08
N ILE A 45 -0.10 -2.26 -12.48
CA ILE A 45 0.36 -3.25 -11.48
C ILE A 45 1.42 -4.17 -12.09
N GLY A 46 1.20 -4.66 -13.32
CA GLY A 46 2.16 -5.52 -14.02
C GLY A 46 3.52 -4.87 -14.24
N ALA A 47 3.59 -3.53 -14.40
CA ALA A 47 4.87 -2.83 -14.53
C ALA A 47 5.68 -2.90 -13.23
N ILE A 48 5.02 -2.78 -12.07
CA ILE A 48 5.66 -2.91 -10.74
C ILE A 48 6.15 -4.35 -10.54
N LEU A 49 5.31 -5.35 -10.86
CA LEU A 49 5.66 -6.76 -10.71
C LEU A 49 6.84 -7.14 -11.61
N THR A 50 6.83 -6.71 -12.87
CA THR A 50 7.91 -6.98 -13.82
C THR A 50 9.21 -6.31 -13.39
N ASP A 51 9.15 -5.05 -12.94
CA ASP A 51 10.33 -4.34 -12.42
C ASP A 51 10.89 -5.02 -11.18
N SER A 52 10.05 -5.50 -10.27
CA SER A 52 10.48 -6.20 -9.07
C SER A 52 11.18 -7.53 -9.37
N ALA A 53 10.71 -8.26 -10.39
CA ALA A 53 11.27 -9.55 -10.81
C ALA A 53 12.54 -9.38 -11.67
N SER A 54 12.83 -8.18 -12.19
CA SER A 54 14.02 -7.94 -13.00
C SER A 54 15.31 -8.08 -12.15
N GLU A 55 16.41 -8.54 -12.74
CA GLU A 55 17.74 -8.60 -12.08
C GLU A 55 18.50 -7.26 -12.16
N SER A 56 17.84 -6.21 -12.65
CA SER A 56 18.47 -4.90 -12.81
C SER A 56 18.82 -4.29 -11.44
N GLU A 57 20.06 -3.81 -11.29
CA GLU A 57 20.49 -3.08 -10.10
C GLU A 57 19.69 -1.77 -9.89
N LYS A 58 19.23 -1.17 -11.00
CA LYS A 58 18.43 0.06 -10.96
C LYS A 58 16.98 -0.25 -11.24
N LYS A 59 16.17 -0.32 -10.17
CA LYS A 59 14.72 -0.48 -10.26
C LYS A 59 14.05 0.85 -10.60
N THR A 60 13.00 0.77 -11.42
CA THR A 60 12.12 1.93 -11.69
C THR A 60 11.20 2.20 -10.50
N TYR A 61 10.78 1.12 -9.82
CA TYR A 61 9.90 1.14 -8.66
C TYR A 61 10.56 0.46 -7.45
N PRO A 62 11.62 1.06 -6.88
CA PRO A 62 12.34 0.47 -5.75
C PRO A 62 11.49 0.46 -4.48
N ASP A 63 11.99 -0.23 -3.46
CA ASP A 63 11.40 -0.18 -2.11
C ASP A 63 11.24 1.26 -1.62
N GLY A 64 10.09 1.57 -1.01
CA GLY A 64 9.74 2.91 -0.58
C GLY A 64 9.28 3.87 -1.69
N ALA A 65 9.28 3.45 -2.96
CA ALA A 65 8.77 4.29 -4.05
C ALA A 65 7.28 4.58 -3.86
N VAL A 66 6.92 5.87 -3.98
CA VAL A 66 5.53 6.30 -3.91
C VAL A 66 4.93 6.21 -5.31
N VAL A 67 3.88 5.42 -5.44
CA VAL A 67 3.16 5.21 -6.69
C VAL A 67 1.66 5.38 -6.50
N THR A 68 0.95 5.60 -7.60
CA THR A 68 -0.51 5.53 -7.64
C THR A 68 -0.88 4.40 -8.58
N VAL A 69 -1.72 3.48 -8.11
CA VAL A 69 -2.29 2.37 -8.89
C VAL A 69 -3.80 2.49 -8.92
N ALA A 70 -4.43 1.88 -9.90
CA ALA A 70 -5.89 1.76 -9.96
C ALA A 70 -6.27 0.36 -10.38
N GLY A 71 -7.33 -0.17 -9.82
CA GLY A 71 -7.79 -1.53 -10.12
C GLY A 71 -9.12 -1.83 -9.44
N VAL A 72 -9.55 -3.06 -9.56
CA VAL A 72 -10.76 -3.60 -8.97
C VAL A 72 -10.41 -4.38 -7.71
N VAL A 73 -11.13 -4.16 -6.64
CA VAL A 73 -10.99 -4.94 -5.39
C VAL A 73 -11.49 -6.37 -5.64
N GLN A 74 -10.60 -7.35 -5.58
CA GLN A 74 -10.95 -8.76 -5.70
C GLN A 74 -11.40 -9.35 -4.37
N SER A 75 -10.75 -8.94 -3.31
CA SER A 75 -11.07 -9.34 -1.94
C SER A 75 -10.49 -8.36 -0.95
N SER A 76 -11.08 -8.30 0.23
CA SER A 76 -10.53 -7.54 1.34
C SER A 76 -10.68 -8.29 2.66
N ARG A 77 -9.73 -8.10 3.56
CA ARG A 77 -9.73 -8.72 4.88
C ARG A 77 -9.20 -7.75 5.92
N THR A 78 -10.06 -7.28 6.80
CA THR A 78 -9.71 -6.36 7.88
C THR A 78 -9.37 -7.13 9.16
N ARG A 79 -8.34 -6.69 9.86
CA ARG A 79 -7.89 -7.22 11.14
C ARG A 79 -7.55 -6.09 12.09
N THR A 80 -7.65 -6.35 13.40
CA THR A 80 -7.13 -5.45 14.42
C THR A 80 -5.67 -5.80 14.70
N THR A 81 -4.81 -4.80 14.71
CA THR A 81 -3.39 -4.94 15.06
C THR A 81 -3.22 -5.14 16.57
N LYS A 82 -2.02 -5.48 17.03
CA LYS A 82 -1.72 -5.59 18.46
C LYS A 82 -1.75 -4.24 19.19
N SER A 83 -1.63 -3.13 18.47
CA SER A 83 -1.82 -1.76 18.97
C SER A 83 -3.29 -1.30 18.96
N ASN A 84 -4.24 -2.23 18.74
CA ASN A 84 -5.68 -1.96 18.68
C ASN A 84 -6.11 -0.99 17.57
N THR A 85 -5.32 -0.88 16.49
CA THR A 85 -5.64 -0.13 15.28
C THR A 85 -6.14 -1.07 14.18
N LEU A 86 -6.91 -0.56 13.22
CA LEU A 86 -7.39 -1.36 12.11
C LEU A 86 -6.34 -1.44 10.99
N MET A 87 -6.24 -2.61 10.40
CA MET A 87 -5.44 -2.89 9.21
C MET A 87 -6.24 -3.76 8.25
N SER A 88 -6.21 -3.44 6.96
CA SER A 88 -6.87 -4.23 5.92
C SER A 88 -5.87 -4.68 4.87
N TYR A 89 -5.94 -5.97 4.53
CA TYR A 89 -5.31 -6.54 3.34
C TYR A 89 -6.33 -6.49 2.20
N ILE A 90 -5.93 -5.96 1.06
CA ILE A 90 -6.79 -5.77 -0.10
C ILE A 90 -6.07 -6.35 -1.30
N ASN A 91 -6.70 -7.28 -2.00
CA ASN A 91 -6.19 -7.76 -3.28
C ASN A 91 -6.78 -6.89 -4.39
N LEU A 92 -5.93 -6.13 -5.09
CA LEU A 92 -6.30 -5.23 -6.18
C LEU A 92 -5.81 -5.81 -7.51
N GLU A 93 -6.68 -5.86 -8.49
CA GLU A 93 -6.40 -6.36 -9.86
C GLU A 93 -6.66 -5.28 -10.90
N ASP A 94 -5.73 -5.11 -11.84
CA ASP A 94 -5.95 -4.35 -13.07
C ASP A 94 -5.84 -5.28 -14.30
N ASP A 95 -5.87 -4.74 -15.51
CA ASP A 95 -5.72 -5.50 -16.75
C ASP A 95 -4.30 -6.06 -16.97
N THR A 96 -3.35 -5.77 -16.10
CA THR A 96 -1.93 -6.17 -16.24
C THR A 96 -1.45 -7.11 -15.14
N GLY A 97 -2.17 -7.21 -14.01
CA GLY A 97 -1.83 -8.07 -12.90
C GLY A 97 -2.61 -7.79 -11.63
N ALA A 98 -2.26 -8.51 -10.56
CA ALA A 98 -2.83 -8.34 -9.24
C ALA A 98 -1.74 -8.10 -8.19
N MET A 99 -2.05 -7.31 -7.17
CA MET A 99 -1.13 -6.96 -6.09
C MET A 99 -1.86 -6.87 -4.75
N GLU A 100 -1.21 -7.34 -3.69
CA GLU A 100 -1.71 -7.14 -2.34
C GLU A 100 -1.39 -5.73 -1.84
N LEU A 101 -2.41 -5.05 -1.34
CA LEU A 101 -2.30 -3.75 -0.68
C LEU A 101 -2.50 -3.92 0.82
N ILE A 102 -1.80 -3.13 1.61
CA ILE A 102 -1.98 -3.06 3.06
C ILE A 102 -2.41 -1.63 3.41
N ALA A 103 -3.61 -1.49 3.96
CA ALA A 103 -4.15 -0.21 4.41
C ALA A 103 -4.23 -0.18 5.94
N PHE A 104 -3.57 0.80 6.54
CA PHE A 104 -3.64 1.07 7.98
C PHE A 104 -4.76 2.04 8.32
N GLN A 105 -5.06 2.19 9.63
CA GLN A 105 -6.13 3.01 10.18
C GLN A 105 -6.30 4.35 9.44
N ARG A 106 -5.23 5.10 9.24
CA ARG A 106 -5.27 6.41 8.59
C ARG A 106 -5.84 6.37 7.16
N ALA A 107 -5.47 5.37 6.36
CA ALA A 107 -5.99 5.19 5.02
C ALA A 107 -7.44 4.68 5.05
N LEU A 108 -7.77 3.86 6.06
CA LEU A 108 -9.10 3.29 6.26
C LEU A 108 -10.11 4.34 6.74
N ASP A 109 -9.72 5.32 7.55
CA ASP A 109 -10.60 6.36 8.08
C ASP A 109 -11.35 7.12 6.97
N THR A 110 -10.70 7.32 5.82
CA THR A 110 -11.28 8.04 4.68
C THR A 110 -11.63 7.14 3.51
N GLY A 111 -10.99 5.97 3.39
CA GLY A 111 -11.05 5.12 2.21
C GLY A 111 -11.85 3.83 2.37
N SER A 112 -12.18 3.41 3.61
CA SER A 112 -12.85 2.12 3.86
C SER A 112 -14.20 1.97 3.16
N ILE A 113 -14.94 3.05 2.98
CA ILE A 113 -16.24 3.05 2.28
C ILE A 113 -16.15 2.62 0.82
N TYR A 114 -14.96 2.75 0.20
CA TYR A 114 -14.70 2.39 -1.20
C TYR A 114 -14.18 0.96 -1.36
N ILE A 115 -13.76 0.31 -0.27
CA ILE A 115 -13.25 -1.07 -0.27
C ILE A 115 -14.45 -2.02 -0.28
N LYS A 116 -14.94 -2.32 -1.47
CA LYS A 116 -16.04 -3.26 -1.70
C LYS A 116 -15.62 -4.21 -2.81
N ASP A 117 -16.07 -5.46 -2.74
CA ASP A 117 -15.79 -6.46 -3.76
C ASP A 117 -16.28 -5.95 -5.14
N ASN A 118 -15.46 -6.15 -6.15
CA ASN A 118 -15.64 -5.68 -7.52
C ASN A 118 -15.69 -4.15 -7.69
N ALA A 119 -15.41 -3.35 -6.66
CA ALA A 119 -15.37 -1.90 -6.79
C ALA A 119 -14.05 -1.43 -7.40
N PRO A 120 -14.07 -0.56 -8.43
CA PRO A 120 -12.87 0.06 -8.97
C PRO A 120 -12.43 1.22 -8.07
N ILE A 121 -11.17 1.17 -7.63
CA ILE A 121 -10.57 2.16 -6.73
C ILE A 121 -9.22 2.65 -7.24
N ILE A 122 -8.80 3.79 -6.71
CA ILE A 122 -7.46 4.36 -6.88
C ILE A 122 -6.76 4.31 -5.53
N VAL A 123 -5.55 3.80 -5.51
CA VAL A 123 -4.74 3.73 -4.30
C VAL A 123 -3.40 4.40 -4.54
N ARG A 124 -3.05 5.35 -3.68
CA ARG A 124 -1.72 5.91 -3.61
C ARG A 124 -1.02 5.31 -2.40
N GLY A 125 0.21 4.86 -2.58
CA GLY A 125 0.96 4.22 -1.51
C GLY A 125 2.42 4.06 -1.83
N ARG A 126 3.11 3.33 -0.96
CA ARG A 126 4.55 3.04 -1.05
C ARG A 126 4.76 1.57 -1.31
N ILE A 127 5.64 1.28 -2.24
CA ILE A 127 6.04 -0.10 -2.52
C ILE A 127 6.85 -0.62 -1.33
N SER A 128 6.49 -1.81 -0.87
CA SER A 128 7.20 -2.58 0.15
C SER A 128 7.73 -3.85 -0.49
N MET A 129 9.05 -3.98 -0.52
CA MET A 129 9.72 -5.18 -1.01
C MET A 129 10.25 -5.98 0.17
N ARG A 130 9.88 -7.27 0.20
CA ARG A 130 10.44 -8.26 1.13
C ARG A 130 11.35 -9.20 0.34
N ASP A 131 12.39 -9.69 0.99
CA ASP A 131 13.23 -10.71 0.40
C ASP A 131 12.37 -11.92 0.00
N GLU A 132 12.54 -12.40 -1.24
CA GLU A 132 11.86 -13.58 -1.82
C GLU A 132 10.31 -13.53 -1.88
N LYS A 133 9.70 -12.34 -1.76
CA LYS A 133 8.24 -12.16 -1.87
C LYS A 133 7.87 -11.16 -2.95
N GLU A 134 6.65 -11.31 -3.45
CA GLU A 134 6.05 -10.32 -4.33
C GLU A 134 5.94 -8.95 -3.64
N PRO A 135 6.10 -7.84 -4.39
CA PRO A 135 5.97 -6.51 -3.85
C PRO A 135 4.53 -6.27 -3.36
N GLN A 136 4.42 -5.57 -2.25
CA GLN A 136 3.15 -5.12 -1.68
C GLN A 136 3.08 -3.60 -1.72
N LEU A 137 1.88 -3.02 -1.74
CA LEU A 137 1.70 -1.59 -1.64
C LEU A 137 1.11 -1.21 -0.27
N MET A 138 1.87 -0.42 0.50
CA MET A 138 1.37 0.20 1.73
C MET A 138 0.57 1.44 1.38
N ALA A 139 -0.75 1.39 1.55
CA ALA A 139 -1.66 2.45 1.14
C ALA A 139 -1.55 3.70 2.02
N ASP A 140 -1.23 4.83 1.41
CA ASP A 140 -1.32 6.16 2.03
C ASP A 140 -2.74 6.72 1.94
N SER A 141 -3.45 6.49 0.82
CA SER A 141 -4.82 6.92 0.59
C SER A 141 -5.55 6.03 -0.41
N ILE A 142 -6.86 5.90 -0.23
CA ILE A 142 -7.77 5.14 -1.09
C ILE A 142 -8.89 6.08 -1.54
N ARG A 143 -9.20 6.08 -2.84
CA ARG A 143 -10.22 6.93 -3.46
C ARG A 143 -11.07 6.15 -4.45
N PRO A 144 -12.30 6.58 -4.73
CA PRO A 144 -13.11 5.98 -5.78
C PRO A 144 -12.52 6.29 -7.16
N ILE A 145 -12.75 5.41 -8.12
CA ILE A 145 -12.28 5.58 -9.51
C ILE A 145 -12.81 6.86 -10.16
N THR A 146 -13.97 7.35 -9.73
CA THR A 146 -14.58 8.60 -10.20
C THR A 146 -13.70 9.84 -9.96
N ASP A 147 -12.74 9.75 -9.05
CA ASP A 147 -11.79 10.82 -8.76
C ASP A 147 -10.61 10.91 -9.73
N LEU A 148 -10.54 10.02 -10.75
CA LEU A 148 -9.47 10.03 -11.77
C LEU A 148 -9.23 11.42 -12.38
N GLY A 149 -10.30 12.15 -12.71
CA GLY A 149 -10.19 13.49 -13.29
C GLY A 149 -9.63 14.56 -12.35
N LYS A 150 -9.57 14.29 -11.05
CA LYS A 150 -9.03 15.20 -10.03
C LYS A 150 -7.57 14.94 -9.71
N LEU A 151 -7.00 13.83 -10.21
CA LEU A 151 -5.60 13.49 -9.97
C LEU A 151 -4.69 14.35 -10.84
N LYS A 152 -3.63 14.85 -10.23
CA LYS A 152 -2.51 15.42 -10.97
C LYS A 152 -1.49 14.31 -11.20
N PRO A 153 -1.00 14.11 -12.44
CA PRO A 153 0.09 13.19 -12.69
C PRO A 153 1.30 13.54 -11.81
N GLU A 154 1.70 12.63 -10.96
CA GLU A 154 2.92 12.78 -10.16
C GLU A 154 3.88 11.66 -10.58
N PRO A 155 5.14 11.98 -10.91
CA PRO A 155 6.13 10.93 -11.14
C PRO A 155 6.35 10.13 -9.85
N PRO A 156 6.75 8.86 -9.94
CA PRO A 156 7.16 8.07 -8.79
C PRO A 156 8.23 8.82 -8.00
N ARG A 157 8.03 8.96 -6.69
CA ARG A 157 9.00 9.60 -5.79
C ARG A 157 9.62 8.54 -4.91
N THR A 158 10.92 8.56 -4.76
CA THR A 158 11.65 7.68 -3.85
C THR A 158 12.18 8.49 -2.68
N ASN A 159 11.96 8.03 -1.46
CA ASN A 159 12.61 8.54 -0.27
C ASN A 159 13.69 7.55 0.20
N ALA A 160 14.36 6.89 -0.75
CA ALA A 160 15.32 5.82 -0.47
C ALA A 160 16.44 6.24 0.51
N ASP A 161 16.82 7.51 0.50
CA ASP A 161 17.90 8.04 1.33
C ASP A 161 17.44 8.61 2.68
N SER A 162 16.13 8.58 2.97
CA SER A 162 15.62 9.01 4.27
C SER A 162 15.96 8.01 5.36
N LYS A 163 16.35 8.52 6.54
CA LYS A 163 16.64 7.71 7.73
C LYS A 163 15.66 8.06 8.85
N LEU A 164 15.10 7.04 9.47
CA LEU A 164 14.22 7.21 10.63
C LEU A 164 15.01 7.01 11.91
N TRP A 165 14.93 7.98 12.81
CA TRP A 165 15.62 7.93 14.10
C TRP A 165 14.60 7.78 15.22
N VAL A 166 14.92 6.90 16.17
CA VAL A 166 14.18 6.73 17.42
C VAL A 166 15.16 6.77 18.58
N LYS A 167 14.89 7.58 19.60
CA LYS A 167 15.67 7.64 20.82
C LYS A 167 14.99 6.86 21.94
N LEU A 168 15.78 6.06 22.64
CA LEU A 168 15.37 5.35 23.86
C LEU A 168 16.39 5.61 24.97
N PRO A 169 15.97 5.55 26.23
CA PRO A 169 16.89 5.70 27.37
C PRO A 169 17.98 4.65 27.39
N GLY A 170 17.67 3.37 27.18
CA GLY A 170 18.63 2.28 27.26
C GLY A 170 18.12 0.96 26.67
N GLU A 171 18.99 -0.06 26.68
CA GLU A 171 18.72 -1.38 26.11
C GLU A 171 17.62 -2.16 26.87
N ASP A 172 17.48 -1.92 28.17
CA ASP A 172 16.46 -2.55 29.01
C ASP A 172 15.07 -1.90 28.88
N ASP A 173 14.92 -0.90 28.03
CA ASP A 173 13.64 -0.21 27.84
C ASP A 173 12.61 -1.15 27.20
N PRO A 174 11.43 -1.41 27.82
CA PRO A 174 10.44 -2.34 27.31
C PRO A 174 9.86 -1.92 25.93
N ARG A 175 10.02 -0.65 25.54
CA ARG A 175 9.60 -0.15 24.23
C ARG A 175 10.41 -0.74 23.11
N LEU A 176 11.66 -1.19 23.35
CA LEU A 176 12.52 -1.79 22.33
C LEU A 176 11.85 -3.02 21.71
N ALA A 177 11.35 -3.94 22.53
CA ALA A 177 10.64 -5.14 22.07
C ALA A 177 9.34 -4.78 21.31
N ARG A 178 8.65 -3.70 21.71
CA ARG A 178 7.46 -3.24 20.99
C ARG A 178 7.81 -2.63 19.64
N ILE A 179 8.92 -1.88 19.54
CA ILE A 179 9.41 -1.35 18.26
C ILE A 179 9.70 -2.49 17.29
N GLU A 180 10.40 -3.53 17.70
CA GLU A 180 10.69 -4.70 16.88
C GLU A 180 9.40 -5.33 16.34
N LEU A 181 8.37 -5.45 17.19
CA LEU A 181 7.08 -5.97 16.79
C LEU A 181 6.37 -5.08 15.76
N ILE A 182 6.40 -3.74 15.97
CA ILE A 182 5.81 -2.77 15.02
C ILE A 182 6.53 -2.89 13.67
N LEU A 183 7.86 -3.00 13.65
CA LEU A 183 8.64 -3.12 12.41
C LEU A 183 8.26 -4.34 11.57
N THR A 184 7.75 -5.42 12.18
CA THR A 184 7.26 -6.58 11.41
C THR A 184 6.07 -6.25 10.53
N MET A 185 5.31 -5.20 10.84
CA MET A 185 4.17 -4.72 10.05
C MET A 185 4.58 -3.77 8.92
N PHE A 186 5.80 -3.21 8.98
CA PHE A 186 6.32 -2.27 8.00
C PHE A 186 7.65 -2.76 7.39
N PRO A 187 7.64 -3.92 6.72
CA PRO A 187 8.86 -4.45 6.11
C PRO A 187 9.31 -3.57 4.95
N GLY A 188 10.62 -3.35 4.85
CA GLY A 188 11.23 -2.53 3.80
C GLY A 188 12.74 -2.43 3.99
N GLN A 189 13.41 -1.75 3.05
CA GLN A 189 14.86 -1.66 3.00
C GLN A 189 15.42 -0.31 3.50
N GLN A 190 14.54 0.64 3.85
CA GLN A 190 14.95 1.95 4.34
C GLN A 190 15.56 1.85 5.74
N GLN A 191 16.54 2.72 6.00
CA GLN A 191 17.30 2.65 7.24
C GLN A 191 16.55 3.28 8.42
N MET A 192 16.46 2.54 9.51
CA MET A 192 16.05 3.05 10.82
C MET A 192 17.20 2.89 11.81
N ILE A 193 17.38 3.88 12.68
CA ILE A 193 18.40 3.91 13.71
C ILE A 193 17.75 4.14 15.07
N ILE A 194 17.91 3.19 15.96
CA ILE A 194 17.50 3.30 17.36
C ILE A 194 18.73 3.75 18.14
N TYR A 195 18.65 4.92 18.78
CA TYR A 195 19.73 5.48 19.59
C TYR A 195 19.41 5.27 21.08
N LEU A 196 20.30 4.54 21.75
CA LEU A 196 20.24 4.29 23.19
C LEU A 196 21.09 5.33 23.91
N GLU A 197 20.46 6.20 24.70
CA GLU A 197 21.13 7.38 25.30
C GLU A 197 22.11 7.00 26.40
N CYS A 198 21.78 6.05 27.28
CA CYS A 198 22.65 5.62 28.37
C CYS A 198 23.94 4.98 27.86
N GLU A 199 23.83 4.08 26.91
CA GLU A 199 24.96 3.33 26.35
C GLU A 199 25.66 4.09 25.21
N LYS A 200 25.11 5.22 24.75
CA LYS A 200 25.55 5.96 23.56
C LYS A 200 25.72 5.06 22.34
N ARG A 201 24.86 4.04 22.24
CA ARG A 201 24.91 2.98 21.21
C ARG A 201 23.82 3.20 20.17
N ARG A 202 24.11 2.78 18.93
CA ARG A 202 23.16 2.78 17.82
C ARG A 202 22.84 1.35 17.43
N ILE A 203 21.53 1.04 17.31
CA ILE A 203 21.04 -0.22 16.77
C ILE A 203 20.44 0.09 15.40
N GLY A 204 20.93 -0.57 14.35
CA GLY A 204 20.41 -0.44 12.99
C GLY A 204 19.25 -1.40 12.79
N ALA A 205 18.19 -0.92 12.16
CA ALA A 205 17.07 -1.73 11.69
C ALA A 205 16.70 -1.33 10.25
N ARG A 206 15.91 -2.15 9.57
CA ARG A 206 15.35 -1.85 8.25
C ARG A 206 13.85 -1.87 8.29
N CYS A 207 13.20 -0.92 7.62
CA CYS A 207 11.74 -0.82 7.57
C CYS A 207 11.30 -0.04 6.33
N LEU A 208 10.01 -0.07 6.04
CA LEU A 208 9.38 0.89 5.16
C LEU A 208 9.00 2.13 5.97
N ILE A 209 9.59 3.28 5.67
CA ILE A 209 9.25 4.55 6.33
C ILE A 209 7.90 5.03 5.83
N HIS A 210 6.85 4.67 6.55
CA HIS A 210 5.46 5.00 6.26
C HIS A 210 4.90 5.98 7.31
N PRO A 211 3.98 6.90 6.96
CA PRO A 211 3.38 7.82 7.93
C PRO A 211 2.72 7.12 9.13
N SER A 212 2.12 5.94 8.91
CA SER A 212 1.54 5.14 9.99
C SER A 212 2.61 4.57 10.94
N LEU A 213 3.76 4.13 10.42
CA LEU A 213 4.89 3.71 11.26
C LEU A 213 5.37 4.86 12.16
N ILE A 214 5.56 6.05 11.55
CA ILE A 214 6.00 7.24 12.29
C ILE A 214 4.99 7.59 13.38
N ALA A 215 3.68 7.53 13.09
CA ALA A 215 2.64 7.81 14.06
C ALA A 215 2.66 6.83 15.24
N GLU A 216 2.74 5.51 14.97
CA GLU A 216 2.83 4.48 16.03
C GLU A 216 4.09 4.61 16.89
N LEU A 217 5.23 4.92 16.27
CA LEU A 217 6.48 5.13 17.00
C LEU A 217 6.42 6.40 17.87
N LYS A 218 5.79 7.47 17.38
CA LYS A 218 5.59 8.70 18.15
C LYS A 218 4.65 8.49 19.34
N GLU A 219 3.58 7.73 19.16
CA GLU A 219 2.68 7.35 20.25
C GLU A 219 3.41 6.51 21.30
N LEU A 220 4.27 5.58 20.90
CA LEU A 220 5.03 4.72 21.79
C LEU A 220 6.17 5.44 22.51
N CYS A 221 6.94 6.25 21.80
CA CYS A 221 8.21 6.83 22.29
C CYS A 221 8.13 8.31 22.61
N GLY A 222 7.05 9.00 22.17
CA GLY A 222 6.90 10.46 22.27
C GLY A 222 7.42 11.19 21.04
N ASP A 223 6.78 12.31 20.69
CA ASP A 223 7.08 13.09 19.48
C ASP A 223 8.54 13.57 19.41
N ALA A 224 9.13 13.95 20.55
CA ALA A 224 10.51 14.45 20.64
C ALA A 224 11.56 13.37 20.37
N ASN A 225 11.18 12.09 20.44
CA ASN A 225 12.10 10.96 20.33
C ASN A 225 12.07 10.29 18.94
N VAL A 226 11.19 10.74 18.04
CA VAL A 226 11.05 10.15 16.69
C VAL A 226 11.17 11.24 15.64
N PHE A 227 12.19 11.15 14.79
CA PHE A 227 12.42 12.14 13.74
C PHE A 227 12.94 11.52 12.45
N LEU A 228 12.57 12.14 11.35
CA LEU A 228 12.98 11.76 10.00
C LEU A 228 14.13 12.66 9.56
N GLU A 229 15.26 12.06 9.21
CA GLU A 229 16.36 12.73 8.55
C GLU A 229 16.21 12.54 7.04
N ALA A 230 15.92 13.63 6.32
CA ALA A 230 15.92 13.64 4.87
C ALA A 230 17.31 14.12 4.40
N ASN A 231 17.90 13.39 3.47
CA ASN A 231 19.15 13.81 2.80
C ASN A 231 18.84 14.74 1.64
#